data_d49da3421c6285b31895082278aac9c7
#
_entry.id   d49da3421c6285b31895082278aac9c7
#
_cell.length_a   1.000
_cell.length_b   1.000
_cell.length_c   1.000
_cell.angle_alpha   90.00
_cell.angle_beta   90.00
_cell.angle_gamma   90.00
#
_symmetry.space_group_name_H-M   'P 1'
#
loop_
_entity.id
_entity.type
_entity.pdbx_description
1 polymer ?
#
loop_
_entity_poly.entity_id
_entity_poly.type
_entity_poly.pdbx_seq_one_letter_code
_entity_poly.pdbx_strand_id
1 'polypeptide(L)'
;ASTQRFQKRLDDYEENRHFLLSQYFRDNFNKSMSNLPVINSQFQIKRMEVWVTNRNGQTTNARDVVGLMDIGEPAPHKASYRTRPSGSTNINDQLPDNSANSLYSKLISNGTSRNPASVSSVLTMEGLRSAEDYERTFARKLTENEYFFNPQIGFLSLNIPLQPDEVLGVAFQYTYNGKVFQVGEFSENIALDQNKGVQQILFLKLLKATTQRTDLPIWDLMMKNVYSLDLFGQLQQQDFQLNILYEEPSAGLKRYLPVTSKAVEGKSLIKLLNLDRLNNRNDPQPDGVFDYVEGYTVLSKMGRVVFPLLEPFGDDLKNIAFKDIDSNVSKKYLYPQLYRNIKSEAQTYANLNRFVMEGQVKGSNGGAEISLNAFNVPPGSVSVRAGGQILKEGLDYMVDYGSGTVRIINPGILSSNIPVNVSFENNIGFGFQERGFRALRLDYMASKNFNFGFSSTRLSERPFFTKTNFGSDPIK
;
A
#
# COMPACT_ATOMS: atom_id res chain seq x y z
N ALA A 1 -20.57 3.88 23.27
CA ALA A 1 -19.98 3.74 21.92
C ALA A 1 -21.10 3.94 20.91
N SER A 2 -20.92 4.85 19.95
CA SER A 2 -21.89 5.06 18.87
C SER A 2 -21.64 4.07 17.74
N THR A 3 -22.69 3.56 17.15
CA THR A 3 -22.61 2.77 15.92
C THR A 3 -22.32 3.70 14.76
N GLN A 4 -21.22 3.46 14.04
CA GLN A 4 -20.85 4.20 12.84
C GLN A 4 -21.16 3.35 11.61
N ARG A 5 -21.76 3.96 10.59
CA ARG A 5 -22.00 3.33 9.29
C ARG A 5 -20.93 3.76 8.31
N PHE A 6 -20.54 2.84 7.46
CA PHE A 6 -19.60 3.10 6.38
C PHE A 6 -20.12 2.56 5.05
N GLN A 7 -19.73 3.21 3.99
CA GLN A 7 -19.96 2.76 2.61
C GLN A 7 -18.72 3.13 1.78
N LYS A 8 -18.18 2.18 1.05
CA LYS A 8 -16.96 2.36 0.26
C LYS A 8 -17.05 1.65 -1.08
N ARG A 9 -16.62 2.30 -2.13
CA ARG A 9 -16.43 1.63 -3.44
C ARG A 9 -15.17 0.79 -3.41
N LEU A 10 -15.20 -0.35 -4.12
CA LEU A 10 -14.12 -1.32 -4.02
C LEU A 10 -12.99 -1.11 -5.03
N ASP A 11 -13.00 -0.02 -5.79
CA ASP A 11 -11.85 0.52 -6.50
C ASP A 11 -10.91 1.34 -5.58
N ASP A 12 -11.36 1.65 -4.36
CA ASP A 12 -10.61 2.43 -3.38
C ASP A 12 -9.89 1.53 -2.35
N TYR A 13 -9.10 0.58 -2.86
CA TYR A 13 -8.18 -0.20 -2.03
C TYR A 13 -7.01 0.66 -1.51
N GLU A 14 -6.37 0.24 -0.42
CA GLU A 14 -5.21 0.95 0.13
C GLU A 14 -3.95 0.67 -0.70
N GLU A 15 -3.53 1.65 -1.48
CA GLU A 15 -2.33 1.60 -2.30
C GLU A 15 -1.05 1.84 -1.47
N ASN A 16 0.06 1.21 -1.85
CA ASN A 16 1.40 1.42 -1.27
C ASN A 16 1.50 1.17 0.24
N ARG A 17 0.71 0.25 0.76
CA ARG A 17 0.64 -0.01 2.21
C ARG A 17 0.75 -1.48 2.60
N HIS A 18 0.21 -2.38 1.79
CA HIS A 18 0.13 -3.80 2.09
C HIS A 18 0.86 -4.59 1.01
N PHE A 19 1.77 -5.49 1.42
CA PHE A 19 2.65 -6.20 0.50
C PHE A 19 2.82 -7.65 0.89
N LEU A 20 2.79 -8.54 -0.09
CA LEU A 20 3.22 -9.92 0.04
C LEU A 20 4.75 -9.98 -0.05
N LEU A 21 5.38 -10.85 0.72
CA LEU A 21 6.83 -10.87 0.89
C LEU A 21 7.59 -11.52 -0.28
N SER A 22 6.91 -12.35 -1.08
CA SER A 22 7.46 -12.98 -2.29
C SER A 22 6.33 -13.49 -3.18
N GLN A 23 6.67 -13.91 -4.40
CA GLN A 23 5.69 -14.55 -5.31
C GLN A 23 5.11 -15.85 -4.73
N TYR A 24 5.87 -16.57 -3.94
CA TYR A 24 5.35 -17.76 -3.25
C TYR A 24 4.14 -17.45 -2.37
N PHE A 25 4.23 -16.39 -1.57
CA PHE A 25 3.11 -15.99 -0.69
C PHE A 25 1.93 -15.49 -1.50
N ARG A 26 2.16 -14.83 -2.63
CA ARG A 26 1.11 -14.43 -3.56
C ARG A 26 0.38 -15.64 -4.12
N ASP A 27 1.11 -16.60 -4.65
CA ASP A 27 0.52 -17.79 -5.32
C ASP A 27 -0.23 -18.69 -4.34
N ASN A 28 0.15 -18.68 -3.07
CA ASN A 28 -0.46 -19.49 -2.02
C ASN A 28 -1.47 -18.73 -1.14
N PHE A 29 -1.69 -17.43 -1.34
CA PHE A 29 -2.54 -16.60 -0.49
C PHE A 29 -3.97 -17.13 -0.40
N ASN A 30 -4.64 -17.28 -1.52
CA ASN A 30 -6.03 -17.74 -1.58
C ASN A 30 -6.21 -19.13 -0.96
N LYS A 31 -5.26 -20.04 -1.20
CA LYS A 31 -5.26 -21.37 -0.61
C LYS A 31 -5.07 -21.32 0.91
N SER A 32 -4.14 -20.48 1.39
CA SER A 32 -3.89 -20.33 2.83
C SER A 32 -5.08 -19.73 3.56
N MET A 33 -5.81 -18.81 2.91
CA MET A 33 -7.00 -18.15 3.45
C MET A 33 -8.29 -18.93 3.25
N SER A 34 -8.26 -20.08 2.57
CA SER A 34 -9.48 -20.80 2.15
C SER A 34 -10.24 -21.48 3.29
N ASN A 35 -9.59 -21.78 4.42
CA ASN A 35 -10.16 -22.56 5.51
C ASN A 35 -10.10 -21.85 6.86
N LEU A 36 -10.23 -20.52 6.87
CA LEU A 36 -10.30 -19.74 8.10
C LEU A 36 -11.30 -20.36 9.09
N PRO A 37 -11.03 -20.29 10.40
CA PRO A 37 -9.89 -19.68 11.08
C PRO A 37 -8.63 -20.56 11.07
N VAL A 38 -8.70 -21.77 10.53
CA VAL A 38 -7.56 -22.69 10.41
C VAL A 38 -6.72 -22.28 9.20
N ILE A 39 -5.47 -21.90 9.44
CA ILE A 39 -4.55 -21.52 8.38
C ILE A 39 -3.84 -22.77 7.84
N ASN A 40 -4.03 -23.03 6.56
CA ASN A 40 -3.36 -24.12 5.88
C ASN A 40 -2.00 -23.67 5.34
N SER A 41 -1.10 -23.30 6.26
CA SER A 41 0.26 -22.86 5.95
C SER A 41 1.25 -23.55 6.88
N GLN A 42 2.32 -24.09 6.32
CA GLN A 42 3.45 -24.65 7.06
C GLN A 42 4.55 -23.61 7.30
N PHE A 43 4.35 -22.40 6.82
CA PHE A 43 5.23 -21.28 7.00
C PHE A 43 5.06 -20.65 8.39
N GLN A 44 6.20 -20.31 8.99
CA GLN A 44 6.21 -19.49 10.19
C GLN A 44 7.36 -18.49 10.09
N ILE A 45 7.06 -17.24 9.76
CA ILE A 45 8.05 -16.17 9.79
C ILE A 45 8.45 -15.91 11.23
N LYS A 46 9.76 -15.97 11.50
CA LYS A 46 10.34 -15.83 12.82
C LYS A 46 10.96 -14.46 13.05
N ARG A 47 11.45 -13.87 11.97
CA ARG A 47 12.16 -12.59 12.02
C ARG A 47 11.98 -11.83 10.73
N MET A 48 11.86 -10.50 10.86
CA MET A 48 11.74 -9.59 9.73
C MET A 48 12.47 -8.27 10.02
N GLU A 49 13.11 -7.72 9.01
CA GLU A 49 13.53 -6.32 8.97
C GLU A 49 12.87 -5.63 7.79
N VAL A 50 12.33 -4.45 8.05
CA VAL A 50 11.65 -3.63 7.04
C VAL A 50 12.41 -2.32 6.87
N TRP A 51 12.74 -1.99 5.65
CA TRP A 51 13.56 -0.83 5.28
C TRP A 51 12.83 0.04 4.27
N VAL A 52 12.78 1.34 4.55
CA VAL A 52 12.11 2.34 3.71
C VAL A 52 13.05 3.50 3.43
N THR A 53 12.98 4.10 2.25
CA THR A 53 13.74 5.30 1.90
C THR A 53 13.73 6.32 3.04
N ASN A 54 14.91 6.78 3.44
CA ASN A 54 15.06 7.72 4.53
C ASN A 54 14.82 9.15 4.06
N ARG A 55 13.62 9.68 4.26
CA ARG A 55 13.27 11.07 3.92
C ARG A 55 13.55 12.07 5.05
N ASN A 56 13.60 11.57 6.28
CA ASN A 56 13.66 12.43 7.47
C ASN A 56 15.07 12.73 7.96
N GLY A 57 16.11 12.37 7.20
CA GLY A 57 17.49 12.61 7.57
C GLY A 57 17.95 11.86 8.84
N GLN A 58 17.25 10.79 9.23
CA GLN A 58 17.66 9.97 10.36
C GLN A 58 19.02 9.34 10.08
N THR A 59 19.95 9.45 11.03
CA THR A 59 21.28 8.82 10.94
C THR A 59 21.34 7.51 11.73
N THR A 60 20.47 7.35 12.73
CA THR A 60 20.39 6.13 13.54
C THR A 60 19.55 5.07 12.81
N ASN A 61 20.06 3.84 12.72
CA ASN A 61 19.42 2.74 12.02
C ASN A 61 19.13 3.03 10.52
N ALA A 62 19.99 3.84 9.90
CA ALA A 62 19.91 4.16 8.47
C ALA A 62 21.20 3.77 7.78
N ARG A 63 21.10 3.25 6.55
CA ARG A 63 22.24 2.80 5.74
C ARG A 63 21.89 2.73 4.26
N ASP A 64 22.93 2.62 3.42
CA ASP A 64 22.75 2.28 2.01
C ASP A 64 22.25 0.84 1.87
N VAL A 65 21.19 0.66 1.11
CA VAL A 65 20.61 -0.64 0.79
C VAL A 65 20.39 -0.78 -0.71
N VAL A 66 20.40 -2.02 -1.17
CA VAL A 66 19.96 -2.40 -2.52
C VAL A 66 18.81 -3.39 -2.38
N GLY A 67 17.63 -2.97 -2.78
CA GLY A 67 16.47 -3.84 -2.93
C GLY A 67 16.53 -4.52 -4.30
N LEU A 68 16.45 -5.85 -4.33
CA LEU A 68 16.52 -6.67 -5.54
C LEU A 68 15.18 -7.38 -5.75
N MET A 69 14.61 -7.27 -6.96
CA MET A 69 13.33 -7.89 -7.27
C MET A 69 13.39 -9.42 -7.21
N ASP A 70 14.44 -10.00 -7.78
CA ASP A 70 14.58 -11.46 -7.94
C ASP A 70 15.29 -12.17 -6.79
N ILE A 71 15.81 -11.44 -5.79
CA ILE A 71 16.51 -12.09 -4.67
C ILE A 71 15.57 -13.03 -3.93
N GLY A 72 16.01 -14.27 -3.74
CA GLY A 72 15.25 -15.28 -3.02
C GLY A 72 14.03 -15.84 -3.76
N GLU A 73 13.76 -15.42 -4.99
CA GLU A 73 12.64 -15.98 -5.77
C GLU A 73 13.03 -17.30 -6.45
N PRO A 74 12.25 -18.38 -6.25
CA PRO A 74 12.47 -19.67 -6.93
C PRO A 74 12.34 -19.56 -8.45
N ALA A 75 11.45 -18.68 -8.93
CA ALA A 75 11.23 -18.38 -10.33
C ALA A 75 11.56 -16.92 -10.61
N PRO A 76 12.86 -16.54 -10.72
CA PRO A 76 13.24 -15.17 -10.95
C PRO A 76 12.75 -14.69 -12.32
N HIS A 77 12.39 -13.41 -12.41
CA HIS A 77 11.96 -12.77 -13.64
C HIS A 77 13.08 -12.84 -14.69
N LYS A 78 14.32 -12.56 -14.28
CA LYS A 78 15.48 -12.69 -15.16
C LYS A 78 15.90 -14.13 -15.32
N ALA A 79 15.77 -14.64 -16.53
CA ALA A 79 16.11 -16.02 -16.87
C ALA A 79 17.59 -16.38 -16.59
N SER A 80 18.51 -15.41 -16.62
CA SER A 80 19.95 -15.60 -16.32
C SER A 80 20.24 -16.04 -14.88
N TYR A 81 19.29 -15.89 -13.96
CA TYR A 81 19.43 -16.29 -12.56
C TYR A 81 18.69 -17.57 -12.18
N ARG A 82 18.02 -18.24 -13.10
CA ARG A 82 17.23 -19.47 -12.83
C ARG A 82 18.05 -20.66 -12.38
N THR A 83 19.37 -20.65 -12.58
CA THR A 83 20.25 -21.72 -12.08
C THR A 83 20.48 -21.57 -10.59
N ARG A 84 20.44 -22.71 -9.88
CA ARG A 84 20.76 -22.73 -8.45
C ARG A 84 22.26 -22.80 -8.21
N PRO A 85 22.74 -22.18 -7.12
CA PRO A 85 24.13 -22.34 -6.70
C PRO A 85 24.43 -23.80 -6.34
N SER A 86 25.65 -24.26 -6.65
CA SER A 86 26.13 -25.55 -6.19
C SER A 86 26.16 -25.60 -4.65
N GLY A 87 25.68 -26.70 -4.06
CA GLY A 87 25.61 -26.85 -2.61
C GLY A 87 24.38 -26.19 -1.95
N SER A 88 23.38 -25.78 -2.72
CA SER A 88 22.12 -25.32 -2.15
C SER A 88 21.49 -26.36 -1.25
N THR A 89 21.18 -25.99 -0.01
CA THR A 89 20.49 -26.84 0.97
C THR A 89 18.97 -26.84 0.81
N ASN A 90 18.45 -25.94 -0.02
CA ASN A 90 17.03 -25.85 -0.32
C ASN A 90 16.62 -26.98 -1.26
N ILE A 91 16.04 -28.04 -0.71
CA ILE A 91 15.60 -29.23 -1.45
C ILE A 91 14.26 -28.96 -2.16
N ASN A 92 13.51 -27.97 -1.71
CA ASN A 92 12.20 -27.62 -2.26
C ASN A 92 12.33 -26.48 -3.27
N ASP A 93 12.12 -26.80 -4.55
CA ASP A 93 12.28 -25.88 -5.68
C ASP A 93 11.28 -24.73 -5.69
N GLN A 94 10.31 -24.73 -4.78
CA GLN A 94 9.24 -23.73 -4.73
C GLN A 94 9.39 -22.72 -3.60
N LEU A 95 10.33 -22.94 -2.65
CA LEU A 95 10.44 -22.11 -1.46
C LEU A 95 11.35 -20.90 -1.68
N PRO A 96 10.95 -19.70 -1.24
CA PRO A 96 11.80 -18.51 -1.30
C PRO A 96 13.01 -18.65 -0.35
N ASP A 97 14.20 -18.45 -0.88
CA ASP A 97 15.46 -18.51 -0.13
C ASP A 97 16.59 -17.84 -0.92
N ASN A 98 17.59 -17.28 -0.24
CA ASN A 98 18.74 -16.67 -0.90
C ASN A 98 19.48 -17.63 -1.86
N SER A 99 19.36 -18.93 -1.64
CA SER A 99 19.92 -19.96 -2.53
C SER A 99 18.92 -20.50 -3.57
N ALA A 100 17.70 -19.95 -3.65
CA ALA A 100 16.69 -20.42 -4.60
C ALA A 100 17.07 -20.15 -6.06
N ASN A 101 17.90 -19.14 -6.30
CA ASN A 101 18.47 -18.81 -7.60
C ASN A 101 19.92 -18.33 -7.46
N SER A 102 20.61 -18.03 -8.56
CA SER A 102 22.04 -17.69 -8.56
C SER A 102 22.33 -16.21 -8.25
N LEU A 103 21.33 -15.35 -8.13
CA LEU A 103 21.54 -13.91 -7.99
C LEU A 103 22.36 -13.57 -6.72
N TYR A 104 21.88 -14.02 -5.57
CA TYR A 104 22.52 -13.72 -4.30
C TYR A 104 23.97 -14.24 -4.25
N SER A 105 24.21 -15.49 -4.67
CA SER A 105 25.56 -16.07 -4.69
C SER A 105 26.53 -15.33 -5.59
N LYS A 106 26.09 -14.86 -6.76
CA LYS A 106 26.90 -14.04 -7.67
C LYS A 106 27.28 -12.70 -7.02
N LEU A 107 26.32 -12.04 -6.37
CA LEU A 107 26.58 -10.77 -5.71
C LEU A 107 27.58 -10.91 -4.56
N ILE A 108 27.42 -11.90 -3.68
CA ILE A 108 28.33 -12.07 -2.53
C ILE A 108 29.72 -12.57 -2.91
N SER A 109 29.85 -13.28 -4.03
CA SER A 109 31.15 -13.73 -4.56
C SER A 109 31.98 -12.57 -5.13
N ASN A 110 31.37 -11.45 -5.47
CA ASN A 110 32.07 -10.26 -5.95
C ASN A 110 32.48 -9.38 -4.77
N GLY A 111 33.75 -9.33 -4.47
CA GLY A 111 34.30 -8.58 -3.32
C GLY A 111 34.02 -7.07 -3.31
N THR A 112 33.63 -6.49 -4.45
CA THR A 112 33.31 -5.06 -4.58
C THR A 112 31.82 -4.73 -4.54
N SER A 113 30.95 -5.74 -4.51
CA SER A 113 29.50 -5.57 -4.53
C SER A 113 28.94 -4.87 -3.27
N ARG A 114 29.67 -4.96 -2.15
CA ARG A 114 29.24 -4.35 -0.88
C ARG A 114 29.70 -2.92 -0.69
N ASN A 115 30.54 -2.42 -1.59
CA ASN A 115 31.03 -1.04 -1.51
C ASN A 115 30.02 -0.08 -2.16
N PRO A 116 29.57 0.95 -1.43
CA PRO A 116 28.64 1.95 -1.98
C PRO A 116 29.11 2.63 -3.25
N ALA A 117 30.45 2.80 -3.44
CA ALA A 117 30.99 3.45 -4.62
C ALA A 117 30.94 2.57 -5.88
N SER A 118 30.98 1.23 -5.75
CA SER A 118 31.10 0.30 -6.89
C SER A 118 29.86 -0.56 -7.12
N VAL A 119 28.94 -0.67 -6.16
CA VAL A 119 27.79 -1.58 -6.25
C VAL A 119 26.97 -1.37 -7.52
N SER A 120 26.70 -0.13 -7.92
CA SER A 120 25.89 0.14 -9.12
C SER A 120 26.57 -0.38 -10.40
N SER A 121 27.91 -0.27 -10.48
CA SER A 121 28.67 -0.82 -11.61
C SER A 121 28.66 -2.36 -11.61
N VAL A 122 28.77 -2.99 -10.43
CA VAL A 122 28.67 -4.45 -10.30
C VAL A 122 27.29 -4.95 -10.74
N LEU A 123 26.21 -4.30 -10.28
CA LEU A 123 24.85 -4.67 -10.66
C LEU A 123 24.62 -4.54 -12.18
N THR A 124 25.17 -3.48 -12.79
CA THR A 124 25.09 -3.29 -14.25
C THR A 124 25.89 -4.37 -15.00
N MET A 125 27.08 -4.75 -14.53
CA MET A 125 27.88 -5.82 -15.13
C MET A 125 27.17 -7.19 -15.03
N GLU A 126 26.42 -7.43 -13.95
CA GLU A 126 25.56 -8.61 -13.81
C GLU A 126 24.29 -8.51 -14.69
N GLY A 127 24.12 -7.45 -15.47
CA GLY A 127 22.99 -7.25 -16.37
C GLY A 127 21.71 -6.79 -15.68
N LEU A 128 21.78 -6.26 -14.46
CA LEU A 128 20.65 -5.69 -13.74
C LEU A 128 20.44 -4.22 -14.09
N ARG A 129 19.19 -3.81 -14.19
CA ARG A 129 18.77 -2.44 -14.51
C ARG A 129 18.19 -1.76 -13.28
N SER A 130 18.63 -0.53 -13.02
CA SER A 130 18.02 0.32 -11.98
C SER A 130 16.57 0.64 -12.29
N ALA A 131 15.73 0.74 -11.27
CA ALA A 131 14.28 0.96 -11.34
C ALA A 131 13.46 -0.16 -12.02
N GLU A 132 14.11 -1.21 -12.50
CA GLU A 132 13.45 -2.43 -13.01
C GLU A 132 13.78 -3.63 -12.12
N ASP A 133 15.06 -4.02 -12.08
CA ASP A 133 15.53 -5.22 -11.40
C ASP A 133 15.95 -4.92 -9.95
N TYR A 134 16.37 -3.69 -9.70
CA TYR A 134 16.82 -3.25 -8.37
C TYR A 134 16.57 -1.76 -8.13
N GLU A 135 16.52 -1.41 -6.87
CA GLU A 135 16.57 -0.04 -6.37
C GLU A 135 17.68 0.12 -5.35
N ARG A 136 18.43 1.20 -5.47
CA ARG A 136 19.42 1.60 -4.47
C ARG A 136 18.94 2.87 -3.78
N THR A 137 18.90 2.83 -2.46
CA THR A 137 18.49 3.98 -1.66
C THR A 137 19.20 4.01 -0.30
N PHE A 138 19.33 5.21 0.28
CA PHE A 138 19.64 5.33 1.69
C PHE A 138 18.37 5.14 2.49
N ALA A 139 18.27 4.03 3.20
CA ALA A 139 17.06 3.59 3.87
C ALA A 139 17.20 3.61 5.39
N ARG A 140 16.08 3.82 6.08
CA ARG A 140 15.95 3.61 7.51
C ARG A 140 15.24 2.29 7.80
N LYS A 141 15.64 1.64 8.87
CA LYS A 141 14.94 0.46 9.38
C LYS A 141 13.71 0.89 10.18
N LEU A 142 12.56 0.32 9.85
CA LEU A 142 11.34 0.52 10.63
C LEU A 142 11.43 -0.22 11.96
N THR A 143 10.83 0.35 12.99
CA THR A 143 10.62 -0.32 14.27
C THR A 143 9.40 -1.26 14.19
N GLU A 144 9.34 -2.27 15.05
CA GLU A 144 8.24 -3.24 15.06
C GLU A 144 6.85 -2.61 15.27
N ASN A 145 6.80 -1.41 15.82
CA ASN A 145 5.55 -0.66 16.02
C ASN A 145 5.08 0.11 14.77
N GLU A 146 5.89 0.20 13.71
CA GLU A 146 5.54 0.93 12.50
C GLU A 146 4.89 0.05 11.43
N TYR A 147 4.85 -1.26 11.66
CA TYR A 147 4.23 -2.22 10.74
C TYR A 147 3.64 -3.42 11.47
N PHE A 148 2.75 -4.10 10.80
CA PHE A 148 2.24 -5.42 11.16
C PHE A 148 2.64 -6.42 10.07
N PHE A 149 2.97 -7.65 10.44
CA PHE A 149 3.09 -8.74 9.47
C PHE A 149 2.36 -9.98 9.96
N ASN A 150 1.80 -10.72 9.02
CA ASN A 150 1.20 -12.01 9.32
C ASN A 150 2.25 -13.12 9.11
N PRO A 151 2.65 -13.85 10.17
CA PRO A 151 3.75 -14.81 10.09
C PRO A 151 3.42 -16.08 9.32
N GLN A 152 2.15 -16.42 9.11
CA GLN A 152 1.71 -17.64 8.42
C GLN A 152 1.32 -17.40 6.96
N ILE A 153 0.76 -16.22 6.67
CA ILE A 153 0.34 -15.83 5.32
C ILE A 153 1.48 -15.16 4.55
N GLY A 154 2.38 -14.46 5.25
CA GLY A 154 3.51 -13.80 4.63
C GLY A 154 3.16 -12.48 3.94
N PHE A 155 2.35 -11.65 4.61
CA PHE A 155 2.12 -10.27 4.18
C PHE A 155 2.53 -9.26 5.25
N LEU A 156 2.91 -8.09 4.78
CA LEU A 156 3.33 -6.93 5.54
C LEU A 156 2.31 -5.81 5.36
N SER A 157 1.94 -5.13 6.44
CA SER A 157 1.07 -3.95 6.45
C SER A 157 1.77 -2.81 7.17
N LEU A 158 2.01 -1.71 6.47
CA LEU A 158 2.62 -0.52 7.05
C LEU A 158 1.56 0.34 7.76
N ASN A 159 1.93 0.97 8.87
CA ASN A 159 1.02 1.89 9.57
C ASN A 159 0.76 3.15 8.74
N ILE A 160 1.75 3.58 7.95
CA ILE A 160 1.66 4.74 7.07
C ILE A 160 1.90 4.27 5.62
N PRO A 161 1.07 4.68 4.66
CA PRO A 161 1.29 4.34 3.26
C PRO A 161 2.58 5.00 2.74
N LEU A 162 3.28 4.30 1.87
CA LEU A 162 4.49 4.83 1.24
C LEU A 162 4.15 5.90 0.21
N GLN A 163 5.02 6.89 0.14
CA GLN A 163 4.98 7.87 -0.94
C GLN A 163 5.35 7.21 -2.28
N PRO A 164 4.94 7.78 -3.42
CA PRO A 164 5.25 7.21 -4.73
C PRO A 164 6.74 6.97 -4.97
N ASP A 165 7.60 7.86 -4.48
CA ASP A 165 9.06 7.83 -4.64
C ASP A 165 9.81 7.06 -3.54
N GLU A 166 9.10 6.47 -2.57
CA GLU A 166 9.71 5.64 -1.53
C GLU A 166 9.89 4.20 -1.99
N VAL A 167 11.05 3.65 -1.67
CA VAL A 167 11.41 2.25 -1.90
C VAL A 167 11.14 1.46 -0.64
N LEU A 168 10.60 0.26 -0.78
CA LEU A 168 10.41 -0.71 0.29
C LEU A 168 11.24 -1.95 0.04
N GLY A 169 12.13 -2.26 0.98
CA GLY A 169 12.90 -3.50 1.00
C GLY A 169 12.74 -4.25 2.31
N VAL A 170 12.81 -5.56 2.25
CA VAL A 170 12.69 -6.42 3.44
C VAL A 170 13.76 -7.51 3.46
N ALA A 171 14.09 -7.95 4.66
CA ALA A 171 14.72 -9.24 4.91
C ALA A 171 13.85 -10.03 5.87
N PHE A 172 13.67 -11.31 5.62
CA PHE A 172 12.89 -12.18 6.49
C PHE A 172 13.47 -13.59 6.60
N GLN A 173 13.26 -14.19 7.76
CA GLN A 173 13.64 -15.56 8.06
C GLN A 173 12.40 -16.31 8.51
N TYR A 174 12.23 -17.51 8.00
CA TYR A 174 11.07 -18.35 8.33
C TYR A 174 11.47 -19.81 8.52
N THR A 175 10.59 -20.55 9.16
CA THR A 175 10.68 -22.01 9.27
C THR A 175 9.62 -22.67 8.40
N TYR A 176 10.01 -23.76 7.75
CA TYR A 176 9.14 -24.64 6.99
C TYR A 176 9.57 -26.09 7.22
N ASN A 177 8.68 -26.95 7.71
CA ASN A 177 9.00 -28.33 8.05
C ASN A 177 10.26 -28.48 8.93
N GLY A 178 10.42 -27.61 9.94
CA GLY A 178 11.55 -27.62 10.87
C GLY A 178 12.88 -27.08 10.31
N LYS A 179 12.94 -26.70 9.02
CA LYS A 179 14.11 -26.08 8.40
C LYS A 179 13.97 -24.56 8.40
N VAL A 180 15.10 -23.87 8.47
CA VAL A 180 15.20 -22.41 8.48
C VAL A 180 15.61 -21.94 7.09
N PHE A 181 14.92 -20.94 6.57
CA PHE A 181 15.16 -20.28 5.29
C PHE A 181 15.25 -18.78 5.48
N GLN A 182 15.99 -18.10 4.61
CA GLN A 182 16.19 -16.65 4.68
C GLN A 182 16.17 -16.01 3.29
N VAL A 183 15.47 -14.90 3.19
CA VAL A 183 15.48 -14.01 2.01
C VAL A 183 15.99 -12.63 2.42
N GLY A 184 16.94 -12.10 1.65
CA GLY A 184 17.62 -10.86 1.98
C GLY A 184 18.62 -11.01 3.14
N GLU A 185 19.12 -9.89 3.62
CA GLU A 185 20.17 -9.85 4.65
C GLU A 185 19.70 -9.02 5.84
N PHE A 186 20.05 -9.49 7.05
CA PHE A 186 19.82 -8.76 8.28
C PHE A 186 20.96 -7.80 8.59
N SER A 187 20.63 -6.62 9.06
CA SER A 187 21.58 -5.54 9.32
C SER A 187 22.67 -5.90 10.32
N GLU A 188 22.38 -6.76 11.29
CA GLU A 188 23.36 -7.21 12.30
C GLU A 188 24.44 -8.12 11.74
N ASN A 189 24.13 -8.86 10.64
CA ASN A 189 25.07 -9.81 10.03
C ASN A 189 26.05 -9.14 9.06
N ILE A 190 25.76 -7.90 8.65
CA ILE A 190 26.60 -7.14 7.72
C ILE A 190 27.21 -5.95 8.47
N ALA A 191 28.38 -6.19 9.02
CA ALA A 191 29.09 -5.22 9.84
C ALA A 191 29.59 -4.00 9.06
N LEU A 192 29.95 -2.95 9.78
CA LEU A 192 30.81 -1.89 9.27
C LEU A 192 32.14 -2.50 8.85
N ASP A 193 32.69 -2.08 7.71
CA ASP A 193 34.08 -2.41 7.36
C ASP A 193 34.99 -1.70 8.36
N GLN A 194 35.46 -2.44 9.35
CA GLN A 194 36.29 -1.91 10.44
C GLN A 194 37.59 -1.27 9.93
N ASN A 195 38.10 -1.68 8.75
CA ASN A 195 39.34 -1.17 8.19
C ASN A 195 39.15 0.16 7.43
N LYS A 196 37.93 0.49 7.00
CA LYS A 196 37.65 1.67 6.17
C LYS A 196 36.62 2.62 6.76
N GLY A 197 35.97 2.27 7.86
CA GLY A 197 34.89 3.07 8.44
C GLY A 197 33.68 3.24 7.52
N VAL A 198 33.61 2.47 6.43
CA VAL A 198 32.53 2.55 5.42
C VAL A 198 31.50 1.48 5.71
N GLN A 199 30.24 1.90 5.75
CA GLN A 199 29.12 1.00 5.90
C GLN A 199 28.93 0.16 4.62
N GLN A 200 28.86 -1.15 4.76
CA GLN A 200 28.61 -2.04 3.63
C GLN A 200 27.15 -2.01 3.18
N ILE A 201 26.93 -2.19 1.88
CA ILE A 201 25.59 -2.33 1.28
C ILE A 201 24.90 -3.57 1.85
N LEU A 202 23.61 -3.39 2.16
CA LEU A 202 22.69 -4.44 2.57
C LEU A 202 21.82 -4.85 1.39
N PHE A 203 21.77 -6.15 1.07
CA PHE A 203 20.91 -6.69 0.01
C PHE A 203 19.59 -7.14 0.56
N LEU A 204 18.49 -6.57 0.05
CA LEU A 204 17.12 -6.78 0.52
C LEU A 204 16.23 -7.30 -0.60
N LYS A 205 15.14 -7.96 -0.24
CA LYS A 205 14.03 -8.24 -1.16
C LYS A 205 13.27 -6.94 -1.42
N LEU A 206 13.19 -6.55 -2.68
CA LEU A 206 12.42 -5.38 -3.11
C LEU A 206 10.94 -5.73 -3.13
N LEU A 207 10.12 -4.94 -2.44
CA LEU A 207 8.66 -5.04 -2.45
C LEU A 207 7.99 -3.88 -3.17
N LYS A 208 8.62 -2.69 -3.18
CA LYS A 208 8.15 -1.52 -3.94
C LYS A 208 9.34 -0.74 -4.46
N ALA A 209 9.30 -0.43 -5.75
CA ALA A 209 10.25 0.46 -6.43
C ALA A 209 9.71 1.91 -6.46
N THR A 210 10.58 2.86 -6.85
CA THR A 210 10.20 4.26 -7.08
C THR A 210 9.21 4.40 -8.22
N THR A 211 9.34 3.56 -9.26
CA THR A 211 8.45 3.56 -10.41
C THR A 211 7.50 2.36 -10.34
N GLN A 212 6.21 2.61 -10.41
CA GLN A 212 5.20 1.55 -10.47
C GLN A 212 5.11 1.02 -11.91
N ARG A 213 5.62 -0.18 -12.12
CA ARG A 213 5.61 -0.91 -13.39
C ARG A 213 4.65 -2.08 -13.28
N THR A 214 3.47 -1.97 -13.90
CA THR A 214 2.42 -3.01 -13.84
C THR A 214 2.75 -4.26 -14.65
N ASP A 215 3.75 -4.18 -15.52
CA ASP A 215 4.28 -5.27 -16.32
C ASP A 215 5.37 -6.11 -15.61
N LEU A 216 5.85 -5.66 -14.45
CA LEU A 216 6.85 -6.38 -13.66
C LEU A 216 6.21 -7.18 -12.52
N PRO A 217 6.78 -8.36 -12.17
CA PRO A 217 6.24 -9.21 -11.10
C PRO A 217 6.12 -8.52 -9.73
N ILE A 218 6.92 -7.50 -9.48
CA ILE A 218 6.87 -6.72 -8.23
C ILE A 218 5.51 -6.03 -8.03
N TRP A 219 4.81 -5.66 -9.12
CA TRP A 219 3.47 -5.07 -9.06
C TRP A 219 2.46 -5.97 -8.34
N ASP A 220 2.60 -7.27 -8.53
CA ASP A 220 1.71 -8.27 -7.97
C ASP A 220 1.94 -8.52 -6.47
N LEU A 221 3.07 -8.04 -5.93
CA LEU A 221 3.34 -8.13 -4.49
C LEU A 221 2.55 -7.08 -3.69
N MET A 222 2.13 -5.97 -4.29
CA MET A 222 1.24 -5.01 -3.64
C MET A 222 -0.17 -5.59 -3.55
N MET A 223 -0.69 -5.73 -2.35
CA MET A 223 -2.05 -6.22 -2.10
C MET A 223 -3.07 -5.15 -2.48
N LYS A 224 -4.06 -5.54 -3.28
CA LYS A 224 -5.15 -4.68 -3.77
C LYS A 224 -6.53 -5.14 -3.24
N ASN A 225 -6.48 -5.99 -2.21
CA ASN A 225 -7.63 -6.59 -1.55
C ASN A 225 -7.78 -6.16 -0.09
N VAL A 226 -7.13 -5.05 0.29
CA VAL A 226 -7.20 -4.47 1.64
C VAL A 226 -7.84 -3.09 1.57
N TYR A 227 -8.82 -2.88 2.44
CA TYR A 227 -9.64 -1.67 2.46
C TYR A 227 -9.66 -1.03 3.84
N SER A 228 -9.41 0.28 3.91
CA SER A 228 -9.68 1.06 5.10
C SER A 228 -11.19 1.26 5.26
N LEU A 229 -11.69 1.12 6.46
CA LEU A 229 -13.08 1.47 6.78
C LEU A 229 -13.22 2.96 7.08
N ASP A 230 -12.13 3.73 7.05
CA ASP A 230 -12.08 5.16 7.38
C ASP A 230 -12.69 5.48 8.76
N LEU A 231 -12.60 4.49 9.64
CA LEU A 231 -13.07 4.55 10.99
C LEU A 231 -11.92 4.65 11.94
N PHE A 232 -12.08 5.47 12.94
CA PHE A 232 -11.03 5.72 13.92
C PHE A 232 -11.19 4.79 15.13
N GLY A 233 -10.06 4.31 15.62
CA GLY A 233 -9.97 3.41 16.77
C GLY A 233 -9.98 1.94 16.38
N GLN A 234 -9.79 1.11 17.38
CA GLN A 234 -9.79 -0.33 17.20
C GLN A 234 -11.19 -0.83 16.85
N LEU A 235 -11.31 -1.61 15.79
CA LEU A 235 -12.56 -2.26 15.43
C LEU A 235 -12.93 -3.30 16.49
N GLN A 236 -14.19 -3.32 16.88
CA GLN A 236 -14.72 -4.33 17.80
C GLN A 236 -15.53 -5.34 16.99
N GLN A 237 -15.32 -6.63 17.28
CA GLN A 237 -16.10 -7.69 16.64
C GLN A 237 -17.59 -7.60 16.98
N GLN A 238 -17.90 -7.16 18.19
CA GLN A 238 -19.28 -6.97 18.61
C GLN A 238 -19.97 -5.92 17.76
N ASP A 239 -21.11 -6.26 17.20
CA ASP A 239 -21.94 -5.41 16.33
C ASP A 239 -21.26 -5.02 14.99
N PHE A 240 -20.16 -5.70 14.61
CA PHE A 240 -19.53 -5.52 13.30
C PHE A 240 -20.39 -6.20 12.22
N GLN A 241 -20.80 -5.42 11.24
CA GLN A 241 -21.51 -5.91 10.07
C GLN A 241 -20.88 -5.39 8.81
N LEU A 242 -20.70 -6.25 7.82
CA LEU A 242 -20.18 -5.92 6.52
C LEU A 242 -20.91 -6.69 5.44
N ASN A 243 -21.31 -6.01 4.38
CA ASN A 243 -21.89 -6.59 3.19
C ASN A 243 -21.16 -6.09 1.93
N ILE A 244 -21.11 -6.91 0.93
CA ILE A 244 -20.67 -6.54 -0.41
C ILE A 244 -21.90 -6.51 -1.30
N LEU A 245 -22.05 -5.41 -2.03
CA LEU A 245 -23.18 -5.16 -2.90
C LEU A 245 -22.70 -4.92 -4.32
N TYR A 246 -23.53 -5.26 -5.28
CA TYR A 246 -23.37 -4.96 -6.69
C TYR A 246 -24.39 -3.90 -7.09
N GLU A 247 -23.93 -2.81 -7.68
CA GLU A 247 -24.78 -1.76 -8.22
C GLU A 247 -25.21 -2.11 -9.65
N GLU A 248 -26.45 -2.57 -9.78
CA GLU A 248 -27.04 -2.84 -11.09
C GLU A 248 -27.61 -1.56 -11.69
N PRO A 249 -27.24 -1.20 -12.92
CA PRO A 249 -27.79 -0.03 -13.59
C PRO A 249 -29.32 -0.07 -13.59
N SER A 250 -29.94 1.01 -13.16
CA SER A 250 -31.41 1.18 -13.10
C SER A 250 -32.16 0.31 -12.06
N ALA A 251 -31.47 -0.57 -11.32
CA ALA A 251 -32.10 -1.46 -10.35
C ALA A 251 -31.54 -1.33 -8.92
N GLY A 252 -30.47 -0.51 -8.72
CA GLY A 252 -29.90 -0.22 -7.43
C GLY A 252 -28.95 -1.29 -6.88
N LEU A 253 -28.69 -1.23 -5.57
CA LEU A 253 -27.75 -2.11 -4.89
C LEU A 253 -28.35 -3.48 -4.57
N LYS A 254 -27.63 -4.56 -4.94
CA LYS A 254 -28.03 -5.94 -4.73
C LYS A 254 -26.96 -6.72 -3.97
N ARG A 255 -27.38 -7.62 -3.08
CA ARG A 255 -26.47 -8.51 -2.33
C ARG A 255 -25.96 -9.71 -3.14
N TYR A 256 -26.43 -9.90 -4.37
CA TYR A 256 -26.09 -11.01 -5.25
C TYR A 256 -25.89 -10.52 -6.67
N LEU A 257 -25.13 -11.28 -7.45
CA LEU A 257 -24.92 -10.97 -8.85
C LEU A 257 -26.19 -11.30 -9.66
N PRO A 258 -26.65 -10.40 -10.54
CA PRO A 258 -27.83 -10.63 -11.38
C PRO A 258 -27.50 -11.52 -12.60
N VAL A 259 -26.97 -12.71 -12.33
CA VAL A 259 -26.53 -13.69 -13.36
C VAL A 259 -27.16 -15.04 -13.05
N THR A 260 -27.76 -15.66 -14.06
CA THR A 260 -28.32 -17.02 -13.95
C THR A 260 -27.22 -18.05 -14.13
N SER A 261 -26.71 -18.59 -13.05
CA SER A 261 -25.71 -19.66 -13.03
C SER A 261 -25.86 -20.46 -11.74
N LYS A 262 -25.67 -21.79 -11.83
CA LYS A 262 -25.66 -22.66 -10.64
C LYS A 262 -24.58 -22.26 -9.62
N ALA A 263 -23.49 -21.67 -10.07
CA ALA A 263 -22.41 -21.20 -9.20
C ALA A 263 -22.83 -20.00 -8.33
N VAL A 264 -23.75 -19.16 -8.83
CA VAL A 264 -24.14 -17.87 -8.24
C VAL A 264 -25.53 -17.94 -7.59
N GLU A 265 -26.42 -18.80 -8.11
CA GLU A 265 -27.81 -18.87 -7.70
C GLU A 265 -27.97 -19.07 -6.18
N GLY A 266 -28.74 -18.19 -5.54
CA GLY A 266 -28.99 -18.23 -4.10
C GLY A 266 -27.80 -17.86 -3.22
N LYS A 267 -26.69 -17.36 -3.77
CA LYS A 267 -25.50 -16.98 -3.01
C LYS A 267 -25.33 -15.46 -2.95
N SER A 268 -25.17 -14.95 -1.74
CA SER A 268 -24.75 -13.55 -1.53
C SER A 268 -23.31 -13.32 -1.99
N LEU A 269 -22.97 -12.07 -2.28
CA LEU A 269 -21.59 -11.71 -2.66
C LEU A 269 -20.58 -12.02 -1.57
N ILE A 270 -20.90 -11.80 -0.28
CA ILE A 270 -20.00 -12.16 0.82
C ILE A 270 -19.69 -13.67 0.82
N LYS A 271 -20.69 -14.51 0.50
CA LYS A 271 -20.49 -15.96 0.39
C LYS A 271 -19.65 -16.34 -0.83
N LEU A 272 -19.89 -15.72 -1.99
CA LEU A 272 -19.08 -15.95 -3.20
C LEU A 272 -17.61 -15.54 -3.01
N LEU A 273 -17.36 -14.47 -2.26
CA LEU A 273 -16.03 -13.93 -2.02
C LEU A 273 -15.32 -14.54 -0.80
N ASN A 274 -15.82 -15.67 -0.28
CA ASN A 274 -15.28 -16.38 0.89
C ASN A 274 -15.24 -15.54 2.17
N LEU A 275 -16.13 -14.55 2.32
CA LEU A 275 -16.29 -13.69 3.49
C LEU A 275 -17.40 -14.15 4.44
N ASP A 276 -18.10 -15.23 4.11
CA ASP A 276 -19.15 -15.89 4.89
C ASP A 276 -19.00 -17.40 4.72
N ARG A 277 -18.17 -17.99 5.54
CA ARG A 277 -17.91 -19.43 5.59
C ARG A 277 -18.13 -20.03 6.98
N LEU A 278 -18.11 -19.19 7.99
CA LEU A 278 -18.17 -19.54 9.39
C LEU A 278 -19.51 -19.13 9.97
N ASN A 279 -19.88 -19.78 11.07
CA ASN A 279 -20.94 -19.30 11.93
C ASN A 279 -20.36 -18.45 13.08
N ASN A 280 -21.23 -17.92 13.92
CA ASN A 280 -20.86 -17.11 15.09
C ASN A 280 -19.98 -17.84 16.13
N ARG A 281 -19.80 -19.16 16.00
CA ARG A 281 -18.89 -19.99 16.83
C ARG A 281 -17.60 -20.33 16.12
N ASN A 282 -17.34 -19.78 14.93
CA ASN A 282 -16.23 -20.12 14.03
C ASN A 282 -16.22 -21.57 13.51
N ASP A 283 -17.38 -22.24 13.48
CA ASP A 283 -17.51 -23.52 12.79
C ASP A 283 -17.72 -23.29 11.28
N PRO A 284 -17.28 -24.21 10.41
CA PRO A 284 -17.36 -24.06 8.94
C PRO A 284 -18.81 -24.23 8.43
N GLN A 285 -19.68 -23.30 8.78
CA GLN A 285 -21.08 -23.24 8.38
C GLN A 285 -21.47 -21.78 8.11
N PRO A 286 -21.67 -21.37 6.85
CA PRO A 286 -22.11 -20.02 6.50
C PRO A 286 -23.42 -19.63 7.18
N ASP A 287 -23.47 -18.46 7.79
CA ASP A 287 -24.64 -17.92 8.50
C ASP A 287 -25.20 -16.63 7.90
N GLY A 288 -24.63 -16.15 6.79
CA GLY A 288 -25.04 -14.92 6.10
C GLY A 288 -24.40 -13.65 6.68
N VAL A 289 -23.46 -13.81 7.59
CA VAL A 289 -22.74 -12.71 8.25
C VAL A 289 -21.26 -12.76 7.85
N PHE A 290 -20.63 -11.60 7.83
CA PHE A 290 -19.20 -11.48 7.54
C PHE A 290 -18.33 -12.17 8.60
N ASP A 291 -17.37 -12.97 8.17
CA ASP A 291 -16.43 -13.69 9.03
C ASP A 291 -15.37 -12.75 9.60
N TYR A 292 -15.53 -12.32 10.83
CA TYR A 292 -14.55 -11.51 11.55
C TYR A 292 -13.46 -12.40 12.14
N VAL A 293 -12.32 -12.49 11.46
CA VAL A 293 -11.15 -13.24 11.93
C VAL A 293 -9.97 -12.29 12.07
N GLU A 294 -9.63 -11.96 13.34
CA GLU A 294 -8.56 -11.00 13.65
C GLU A 294 -7.21 -11.43 13.07
N GLY A 295 -6.50 -10.50 12.46
CA GLY A 295 -5.21 -10.73 11.82
C GLY A 295 -5.28 -11.35 10.42
N TYR A 296 -6.49 -11.71 9.94
CA TYR A 296 -6.73 -12.34 8.63
C TYR A 296 -7.75 -11.58 7.79
N THR A 297 -9.02 -11.58 8.18
CA THR A 297 -10.05 -10.80 7.47
C THR A 297 -10.20 -9.39 8.04
N VAL A 298 -9.79 -9.17 9.26
CA VAL A 298 -9.81 -7.87 9.92
C VAL A 298 -8.49 -7.60 10.61
N LEU A 299 -7.92 -6.42 10.37
CA LEU A 299 -6.82 -5.85 11.13
C LEU A 299 -7.39 -4.77 12.04
N SER A 300 -7.90 -5.18 13.20
CA SER A 300 -8.74 -4.33 14.06
C SER A 300 -8.03 -3.07 14.53
N LYS A 301 -6.74 -3.19 14.90
CA LYS A 301 -5.92 -2.05 15.36
C LYS A 301 -5.72 -1.00 14.27
N MET A 302 -5.72 -1.41 13.02
CA MET A 302 -5.51 -0.55 11.86
C MET A 302 -6.83 -0.10 11.22
N GLY A 303 -7.98 -0.65 11.62
CA GLY A 303 -9.28 -0.34 11.03
C GLY A 303 -9.44 -0.85 9.58
N ARG A 304 -8.89 -2.03 9.26
CA ARG A 304 -8.85 -2.58 7.89
C ARG A 304 -9.58 -3.89 7.77
N VAL A 305 -10.13 -4.09 6.57
CA VAL A 305 -10.68 -5.37 6.11
C VAL A 305 -9.80 -5.93 5.02
N VAL A 306 -9.46 -7.20 5.11
CA VAL A 306 -8.68 -7.95 4.14
C VAL A 306 -9.55 -9.03 3.52
N PHE A 307 -9.67 -9.02 2.19
CA PHE A 307 -10.39 -10.08 1.49
C PHE A 307 -9.53 -11.35 1.43
N PRO A 308 -10.12 -12.54 1.62
CA PRO A 308 -9.39 -13.81 1.56
C PRO A 308 -9.04 -14.25 0.12
N LEU A 309 -9.36 -13.41 -0.85
CA LEU A 309 -9.03 -13.54 -2.26
C LEU A 309 -8.18 -12.34 -2.68
N LEU A 310 -7.14 -12.53 -3.49
CA LEU A 310 -6.28 -11.41 -3.94
C LEU A 310 -6.94 -10.55 -5.01
N GLU A 311 -7.71 -11.16 -5.90
CA GLU A 311 -8.40 -10.49 -6.99
C GLU A 311 -9.93 -10.72 -6.92
N PRO A 312 -10.60 -10.32 -5.83
CA PRO A 312 -12.00 -10.66 -5.56
C PRO A 312 -12.98 -10.16 -6.63
N PHE A 313 -12.63 -9.18 -7.44
CA PHE A 313 -13.46 -8.65 -8.53
C PHE A 313 -12.86 -8.89 -9.92
N GLY A 314 -11.76 -9.63 -9.99
CA GLY A 314 -11.05 -10.02 -11.20
C GLY A 314 -11.10 -11.53 -11.48
N ASP A 315 -9.91 -12.10 -11.60
CA ASP A 315 -9.77 -13.51 -11.96
C ASP A 315 -10.33 -14.48 -10.90
N ASP A 316 -10.31 -14.12 -9.61
CA ASP A 316 -10.88 -14.98 -8.58
C ASP A 316 -12.41 -15.06 -8.71
N LEU A 317 -13.09 -13.94 -8.90
CA LEU A 317 -14.54 -13.93 -9.14
C LEU A 317 -14.89 -14.67 -10.44
N LYS A 318 -14.07 -14.50 -11.50
CA LYS A 318 -14.25 -15.21 -12.75
C LYS A 318 -14.22 -16.73 -12.52
N ASN A 319 -13.24 -17.22 -11.78
CA ASN A 319 -13.10 -18.65 -11.51
C ASN A 319 -14.19 -19.21 -10.59
N ILE A 320 -14.75 -18.39 -9.70
CA ILE A 320 -15.79 -18.81 -8.76
C ILE A 320 -17.19 -18.77 -9.41
N ALA A 321 -17.52 -17.66 -10.07
CA ALA A 321 -18.88 -17.32 -10.47
C ALA A 321 -19.14 -17.54 -11.98
N PHE A 322 -18.11 -17.45 -12.82
CA PHE A 322 -18.26 -17.35 -14.28
C PHE A 322 -17.53 -18.47 -15.06
N LYS A 323 -17.18 -19.56 -14.40
CA LYS A 323 -16.42 -20.66 -15.01
C LYS A 323 -17.13 -21.27 -16.23
N ASP A 324 -18.47 -21.36 -16.16
CA ASP A 324 -19.31 -21.98 -17.18
C ASP A 324 -20.18 -20.94 -17.92
N ILE A 325 -19.83 -19.67 -17.88
CA ILE A 325 -20.57 -18.57 -18.49
C ILE A 325 -19.77 -17.96 -19.64
N ASP A 326 -20.50 -17.56 -20.70
CA ASP A 326 -19.92 -16.85 -21.83
C ASP A 326 -19.07 -15.64 -21.38
N SER A 327 -17.89 -15.52 -21.98
CA SER A 327 -16.93 -14.46 -21.63
C SER A 327 -17.48 -13.05 -21.88
N ASN A 328 -18.40 -12.88 -22.84
CA ASN A 328 -19.03 -11.58 -23.12
C ASN A 328 -20.00 -11.18 -22.01
N VAL A 329 -20.63 -12.14 -21.35
CA VAL A 329 -21.49 -11.91 -20.18
C VAL A 329 -20.62 -11.60 -18.97
N SER A 330 -19.59 -12.41 -18.71
CA SER A 330 -18.73 -12.24 -17.53
C SER A 330 -17.98 -10.92 -17.51
N LYS A 331 -17.51 -10.42 -18.67
CA LYS A 331 -16.81 -9.13 -18.80
C LYS A 331 -17.59 -7.93 -18.25
N LYS A 332 -18.92 -8.01 -18.19
CA LYS A 332 -19.77 -6.92 -17.65
C LYS A 332 -19.70 -6.82 -16.12
N TYR A 333 -19.31 -7.92 -15.46
CA TYR A 333 -19.30 -8.06 -14.00
C TYR A 333 -17.90 -8.12 -13.41
N LEU A 334 -16.88 -8.24 -14.24
CA LEU A 334 -15.49 -8.36 -13.81
C LEU A 334 -14.76 -7.02 -13.94
N TYR A 335 -13.86 -6.76 -13.03
CA TYR A 335 -13.04 -5.55 -12.99
C TYR A 335 -11.53 -5.89 -12.94
N PRO A 336 -10.97 -6.60 -13.95
CA PRO A 336 -9.56 -6.99 -13.95
C PRO A 336 -8.59 -5.80 -14.01
N GLN A 337 -9.01 -4.66 -14.55
CA GLN A 337 -8.21 -3.44 -14.61
C GLN A 337 -7.78 -2.96 -13.23
N LEU A 338 -8.59 -3.24 -12.19
CA LEU A 338 -8.27 -2.88 -10.81
C LEU A 338 -6.94 -3.49 -10.34
N TYR A 339 -6.56 -4.65 -10.88
CA TYR A 339 -5.36 -5.38 -10.47
C TYR A 339 -4.18 -5.20 -11.43
N ARG A 340 -4.44 -4.87 -12.70
CA ARG A 340 -3.45 -4.82 -13.78
C ARG A 340 -2.98 -3.42 -14.13
N ASN A 341 -3.73 -2.40 -13.74
CA ASN A 341 -3.42 -1.00 -13.99
C ASN A 341 -3.09 -0.29 -12.67
N ILE A 342 -2.41 0.85 -12.75
CA ILE A 342 -2.28 1.74 -11.58
C ILE A 342 -3.66 2.22 -11.15
N LYS A 343 -3.83 2.52 -9.86
CA LYS A 343 -5.14 2.85 -9.27
C LYS A 343 -5.87 3.98 -10.02
N SER A 344 -5.16 5.06 -10.33
CA SER A 344 -5.72 6.22 -11.05
C SER A 344 -6.23 5.86 -12.44
N GLU A 345 -5.55 4.98 -13.15
CA GLU A 345 -5.99 4.50 -14.47
C GLU A 345 -7.15 3.52 -14.33
N ALA A 346 -7.08 2.59 -13.38
CA ALA A 346 -8.18 1.67 -13.11
C ALA A 346 -9.48 2.41 -12.83
N GLN A 347 -9.45 3.48 -12.05
CA GLN A 347 -10.60 4.31 -11.70
C GLN A 347 -11.27 5.02 -12.89
N THR A 348 -10.61 5.11 -14.05
CA THR A 348 -11.23 5.65 -15.27
C THR A 348 -12.31 4.72 -15.84
N TYR A 349 -12.31 3.43 -15.48
CA TYR A 349 -13.31 2.43 -15.90
C TYR A 349 -14.58 2.48 -15.04
N ALA A 350 -15.22 3.64 -14.95
CA ALA A 350 -16.39 3.86 -14.09
C ALA A 350 -17.55 2.87 -14.33
N ASN A 351 -17.69 2.35 -15.54
CA ASN A 351 -18.70 1.35 -15.90
C ASN A 351 -18.47 -0.02 -15.27
N LEU A 352 -17.25 -0.33 -14.82
CA LEU A 352 -16.88 -1.57 -14.14
C LEU A 352 -16.84 -1.41 -12.62
N ASN A 353 -16.75 -0.18 -12.11
CA ASN A 353 -16.72 0.13 -10.69
C ASN A 353 -18.13 0.06 -10.08
N ARG A 354 -18.65 -1.15 -9.88
CA ARG A 354 -20.02 -1.40 -9.42
C ARG A 354 -20.12 -2.12 -8.09
N PHE A 355 -19.00 -2.51 -7.53
CA PHE A 355 -18.97 -3.17 -6.23
C PHE A 355 -18.85 -2.14 -5.11
N VAL A 356 -19.66 -2.32 -4.08
CA VAL A 356 -19.72 -1.44 -2.93
C VAL A 356 -19.65 -2.28 -1.67
N MET A 357 -18.81 -1.89 -0.75
CA MET A 357 -18.77 -2.41 0.61
C MET A 357 -19.56 -1.47 1.52
N GLU A 358 -20.51 -2.00 2.27
CA GLU A 358 -21.24 -1.23 3.27
C GLU A 358 -21.33 -2.00 4.58
N GLY A 359 -21.48 -1.29 5.66
CA GLY A 359 -21.64 -1.92 6.96
C GLY A 359 -21.78 -0.95 8.10
N GLN A 360 -21.68 -1.54 9.28
CA GLN A 360 -21.67 -0.77 10.52
C GLN A 360 -20.69 -1.39 11.52
N VAL A 361 -20.15 -0.54 12.35
CA VAL A 361 -19.22 -0.95 13.41
C VAL A 361 -19.49 -0.11 14.65
N LYS A 362 -19.30 -0.75 15.80
CA LYS A 362 -19.25 -0.03 17.06
C LYS A 362 -17.83 0.50 17.24
N GLY A 363 -17.66 1.81 17.07
CA GLY A 363 -16.37 2.45 17.30
C GLY A 363 -16.12 2.66 18.80
N SER A 364 -14.91 2.48 19.26
CA SER A 364 -14.53 2.99 20.57
C SER A 364 -14.48 4.52 20.48
N ASN A 365 -15.32 5.22 21.24
CA ASN A 365 -15.27 6.70 21.34
C ASN A 365 -14.04 7.16 22.14
N GLY A 366 -12.85 6.78 21.70
CA GLY A 366 -11.63 7.02 22.44
C GLY A 366 -10.60 7.81 21.66
N GLY A 367 -10.89 9.06 21.28
CA GLY A 367 -9.87 9.89 20.70
C GLY A 367 -10.30 11.36 20.64
N ALA A 368 -9.43 12.27 21.04
CA ALA A 368 -9.61 13.69 20.76
C ALA A 368 -9.36 13.89 19.26
N GLU A 369 -10.36 14.37 18.56
CA GLU A 369 -10.27 14.73 17.15
C GLU A 369 -9.92 16.21 17.02
N ILE A 370 -8.90 16.50 16.25
CA ILE A 370 -8.40 17.86 16.01
C ILE A 370 -8.54 18.13 14.51
N SER A 371 -9.43 19.05 14.14
CA SER A 371 -9.54 19.51 12.76
C SER A 371 -8.39 20.47 12.44
N LEU A 372 -7.70 20.22 11.34
CA LEU A 372 -6.65 21.10 10.83
C LEU A 372 -7.22 22.30 10.04
N ASN A 373 -8.53 22.29 9.78
CA ASN A 373 -9.21 23.25 8.90
C ASN A 373 -8.53 23.38 7.52
N ALA A 374 -7.98 22.27 7.04
CA ALA A 374 -7.31 22.14 5.76
C ALA A 374 -7.78 20.86 5.07
N PHE A 375 -7.83 20.86 3.74
CA PHE A 375 -8.17 19.68 2.92
C PHE A 375 -6.95 19.27 2.09
N ASN A 376 -6.84 17.98 1.77
CA ASN A 376 -5.72 17.44 1.00
C ASN A 376 -4.34 17.82 1.59
N VAL A 377 -4.20 17.66 2.87
CA VAL A 377 -2.94 17.87 3.59
C VAL A 377 -1.91 16.87 3.04
N PRO A 378 -0.67 17.30 2.73
CA PRO A 378 0.33 16.38 2.22
C PRO A 378 0.63 15.25 3.22
N PRO A 379 0.60 13.99 2.81
CA PRO A 379 0.95 12.88 3.68
C PRO A 379 2.35 13.05 4.29
N GLY A 380 2.48 12.78 5.60
CA GLY A 380 3.73 12.92 6.34
C GLY A 380 4.11 14.35 6.74
N SER A 381 3.30 15.37 6.39
CA SER A 381 3.56 16.78 6.78
C SER A 381 3.04 17.12 8.18
N VAL A 382 2.20 16.26 8.76
CA VAL A 382 1.60 16.50 10.07
C VAL A 382 2.55 16.03 11.17
N SER A 383 2.88 16.93 12.10
CA SER A 383 3.64 16.64 13.31
C SER A 383 2.82 16.97 14.54
N VAL A 384 2.65 16.00 15.43
CA VAL A 384 1.87 16.13 16.66
C VAL A 384 2.81 16.05 17.86
N ARG A 385 2.62 16.96 18.82
CA ARG A 385 3.39 17.02 20.07
C ARG A 385 2.46 17.07 21.27
N ALA A 386 2.79 16.31 22.31
CA ALA A 386 2.14 16.39 23.61
C ALA A 386 3.19 16.60 24.71
N GLY A 387 3.04 17.65 25.52
CA GLY A 387 3.96 17.94 26.61
C GLY A 387 5.43 18.09 26.17
N GLY A 388 5.69 18.56 24.94
CA GLY A 388 7.03 18.69 24.36
C GLY A 388 7.57 17.43 23.68
N GLN A 389 6.94 16.27 23.86
CA GLN A 389 7.30 15.02 23.19
C GLN A 389 6.67 14.95 21.81
N ILE A 390 7.46 14.55 20.80
CA ILE A 390 6.95 14.31 19.44
C ILE A 390 6.26 12.94 19.45
N LEU A 391 5.01 12.92 19.02
CA LEU A 391 4.19 11.73 18.89
C LEU A 391 4.46 11.02 17.55
N LYS A 392 4.21 9.71 17.51
CA LYS A 392 4.36 8.91 16.29
C LYS A 392 3.02 8.65 15.64
N GLU A 393 2.92 8.99 14.36
CA GLU A 393 1.78 8.65 13.53
C GLU A 393 1.64 7.12 13.41
N GLY A 394 0.39 6.63 13.43
CA GLY A 394 0.08 5.20 13.42
C GLY A 394 0.22 4.49 14.77
N LEU A 395 0.83 5.12 15.78
CA LEU A 395 0.99 4.59 17.13
C LEU A 395 0.27 5.47 18.18
N ASP A 396 0.52 6.77 18.15
CA ASP A 396 -0.01 7.73 19.12
C ASP A 396 -1.18 8.53 18.55
N TYR A 397 -1.16 8.78 17.23
CA TYR A 397 -2.21 9.49 16.52
C TYR A 397 -2.37 8.97 15.09
N MET A 398 -3.50 9.27 14.49
CA MET A 398 -3.79 9.02 13.07
C MET A 398 -4.18 10.32 12.38
N VAL A 399 -3.90 10.41 11.09
CA VAL A 399 -4.25 11.55 10.25
C VAL A 399 -5.12 11.09 9.09
N ASP A 400 -6.27 11.74 8.93
CA ASP A 400 -6.98 11.74 7.67
C ASP A 400 -6.50 12.94 6.85
N TYR A 401 -5.62 12.67 5.91
CA TYR A 401 -5.02 13.70 5.06
C TYR A 401 -6.00 14.31 4.08
N GLY A 402 -7.05 13.58 3.70
CA GLY A 402 -8.11 14.06 2.80
C GLY A 402 -9.00 15.10 3.47
N SER A 403 -9.50 14.80 4.65
CA SER A 403 -10.36 15.69 5.45
C SER A 403 -9.57 16.67 6.31
N GLY A 404 -8.26 16.48 6.47
CA GLY A 404 -7.42 17.30 7.34
C GLY A 404 -7.77 17.14 8.82
N THR A 405 -7.92 15.90 9.27
CA THR A 405 -8.30 15.59 10.64
C THR A 405 -7.21 14.75 11.31
N VAL A 406 -6.78 15.17 12.50
CA VAL A 406 -5.84 14.41 13.34
C VAL A 406 -6.61 13.82 14.52
N ARG A 407 -6.38 12.57 14.80
CA ARG A 407 -6.97 11.90 15.95
C ARG A 407 -5.91 11.26 16.84
N ILE A 408 -5.95 11.60 18.12
CA ILE A 408 -5.11 10.96 19.13
C ILE A 408 -5.70 9.61 19.48
N ILE A 409 -4.91 8.55 19.35
CA ILE A 409 -5.31 7.17 19.62
C ILE A 409 -4.61 6.56 20.85
N ASN A 410 -3.53 7.19 21.34
CA ASN A 410 -2.82 6.73 22.52
C ASN A 410 -3.62 7.04 23.80
N PRO A 411 -4.08 6.00 24.54
CA PRO A 411 -4.89 6.20 25.76
C PRO A 411 -4.17 6.95 26.88
N GLY A 412 -2.83 6.81 26.95
CA GLY A 412 -2.02 7.51 27.95
C GLY A 412 -2.02 9.01 27.75
N ILE A 413 -2.03 9.48 26.50
CA ILE A 413 -2.09 10.89 26.16
C ILE A 413 -3.49 11.44 26.40
N LEU A 414 -4.52 10.68 26.01
CA LEU A 414 -5.93 11.07 26.22
C LEU A 414 -6.28 11.22 27.69
N SER A 415 -5.72 10.38 28.56
CA SER A 415 -5.97 10.42 30.00
C SER A 415 -5.12 11.44 30.76
N SER A 416 -4.02 11.92 30.16
CA SER A 416 -3.04 12.76 30.83
C SER A 416 -3.39 14.25 30.89
N ASN A 417 -4.43 14.69 30.20
CA ASN A 417 -4.82 16.09 30.07
C ASN A 417 -3.69 17.04 29.58
N ILE A 418 -2.66 16.47 28.92
CA ILE A 418 -1.53 17.23 28.37
C ILE A 418 -2.00 17.95 27.11
N PRO A 419 -1.68 19.24 26.92
CA PRO A 419 -2.03 19.95 25.71
C PRO A 419 -1.33 19.34 24.50
N VAL A 420 -2.11 19.03 23.46
CA VAL A 420 -1.63 18.51 22.19
C VAL A 420 -1.52 19.66 21.18
N ASN A 421 -0.33 19.81 20.62
CA ASN A 421 -0.05 20.79 19.57
C ASN A 421 0.16 20.07 18.24
N VAL A 422 -0.54 20.50 17.21
CA VAL A 422 -0.42 19.97 15.85
C VAL A 422 0.17 21.03 14.94
N SER A 423 1.22 20.67 14.22
CA SER A 423 1.80 21.47 13.14
C SER A 423 1.75 20.68 11.84
N PHE A 424 1.46 21.33 10.74
CA PHE A 424 1.38 20.70 9.42
C PHE A 424 1.76 21.70 8.33
N GLU A 425 2.22 21.17 7.19
CA GLU A 425 2.45 21.99 6.01
C GLU A 425 1.11 22.18 5.29
N ASN A 426 0.66 23.42 5.28
CA ASN A 426 -0.50 23.79 4.50
C ASN A 426 -0.03 24.16 3.08
N ASN A 427 -0.22 23.27 2.13
CA ASN A 427 -0.03 23.59 0.72
C ASN A 427 -1.15 24.51 0.25
N ILE A 428 -1.09 25.77 0.63
CA ILE A 428 -1.96 26.84 0.11
C ILE A 428 -1.85 26.95 -1.43
N GLY A 429 -0.85 26.28 -2.03
CA GLY A 429 -0.61 26.28 -3.48
C GLY A 429 -1.49 25.37 -4.33
N PHE A 430 -2.29 24.46 -3.75
CA PHE A 430 -3.17 23.54 -4.49
C PHE A 430 -4.67 23.68 -4.19
N GLY A 431 -5.09 24.70 -3.46
CA GLY A 431 -6.46 25.17 -3.58
C GLY A 431 -6.67 25.59 -5.04
N PHE A 432 -7.77 25.17 -5.66
CA PHE A 432 -8.15 25.61 -7.01
C PHE A 432 -8.19 27.13 -7.05
N GLN A 433 -7.04 27.73 -7.38
CA GLN A 433 -6.94 29.16 -7.63
C GLN A 433 -7.21 29.38 -9.10
N GLU A 434 -8.32 30.03 -9.40
CA GLU A 434 -8.55 30.52 -10.75
C GLU A 434 -7.58 31.67 -11.00
N ARG A 435 -6.53 31.43 -11.78
CA ARG A 435 -5.58 32.44 -12.23
C ARG A 435 -5.97 32.90 -13.62
N GLY A 436 -6.42 34.14 -13.70
CA GLY A 436 -6.71 34.77 -14.99
C GLY A 436 -5.56 35.70 -15.40
N PHE A 437 -4.91 35.40 -16.50
CA PHE A 437 -3.92 36.29 -17.14
C PHE A 437 -4.55 36.94 -18.37
N ARG A 438 -4.56 38.28 -18.41
CA ARG A 438 -5.01 39.06 -19.57
C ARG A 438 -3.88 39.98 -20.00
N ALA A 439 -3.53 39.89 -21.26
CA ALA A 439 -2.55 40.76 -21.87
C ALA A 439 -3.16 41.41 -23.13
N LEU A 440 -2.98 42.69 -23.28
CA LEU A 440 -3.35 43.47 -24.46
C LEU A 440 -2.11 44.22 -24.92
N ARG A 441 -1.79 44.08 -26.21
CA ARG A 441 -0.77 44.86 -26.86
C ARG A 441 -1.36 45.52 -28.12
N LEU A 442 -1.18 46.83 -28.26
CA LEU A 442 -1.58 47.60 -29.39
C LEU A 442 -0.34 48.30 -29.95
N ASP A 443 -0.02 48.03 -31.19
CA ASP A 443 1.06 48.70 -31.91
C ASP A 443 0.44 49.48 -33.10
N TYR A 444 0.69 50.78 -33.15
CA TYR A 444 0.24 51.66 -34.23
C TYR A 444 1.43 52.26 -34.93
N MET A 445 1.51 52.04 -36.21
CA MET A 445 2.56 52.55 -37.10
C MET A 445 2.05 53.80 -37.81
N ALA A 446 2.42 54.95 -37.29
CA ALA A 446 1.98 56.24 -37.85
C ALA A 446 2.77 56.65 -39.10
N SER A 447 4.03 56.21 -39.22
CA SER A 447 4.86 56.38 -40.42
C SER A 447 5.98 55.34 -40.43
N LYS A 448 6.78 55.26 -41.50
CA LYS A 448 7.93 54.35 -41.58
C LYS A 448 8.96 54.54 -40.49
N ASN A 449 8.99 55.73 -39.88
CA ASN A 449 9.97 56.07 -38.83
C ASN A 449 9.35 56.37 -37.45
N PHE A 450 8.02 56.22 -37.31
CA PHE A 450 7.36 56.51 -36.06
C PHE A 450 6.30 55.45 -35.71
N ASN A 451 6.58 54.71 -34.65
CA ASN A 451 5.70 53.66 -34.12
C ASN A 451 5.28 54.04 -32.70
N PHE A 452 4.03 53.82 -32.36
CA PHE A 452 3.48 53.98 -31.02
C PHE A 452 2.93 52.66 -30.54
N GLY A 453 3.41 52.15 -29.40
CA GLY A 453 3.00 50.88 -28.81
C GLY A 453 2.45 51.04 -27.39
N PHE A 454 1.35 50.37 -27.10
CA PHE A 454 0.76 50.29 -25.76
C PHE A 454 0.65 48.81 -25.38
N SER A 455 1.10 48.47 -24.17
CA SER A 455 0.90 47.13 -23.59
C SER A 455 0.31 47.23 -22.21
N SER A 456 -0.66 46.38 -21.91
CA SER A 456 -1.29 46.24 -20.59
C SER A 456 -1.36 44.75 -20.25
N THR A 457 -0.90 44.40 -19.06
CA THR A 457 -1.00 43.04 -18.54
C THR A 457 -1.69 43.05 -17.18
N ARG A 458 -2.56 42.11 -16.95
CA ARG A 458 -3.27 41.94 -15.68
C ARG A 458 -3.26 40.46 -15.28
N LEU A 459 -2.74 40.19 -14.08
CA LEU A 459 -2.85 38.89 -13.41
C LEU A 459 -3.94 39.02 -12.34
N SER A 460 -4.92 38.13 -12.32
CA SER A 460 -5.96 38.07 -11.30
C SER A 460 -5.99 36.66 -10.70
N GLU A 461 -6.04 36.58 -9.37
CA GLU A 461 -6.19 35.32 -8.63
C GLU A 461 -7.49 35.40 -7.81
N ARG A 462 -8.32 34.36 -7.90
CA ARG A 462 -9.55 34.22 -7.10
C ARG A 462 -9.43 32.96 -6.24
N PRO A 463 -9.28 33.06 -4.94
CA PRO A 463 -9.36 31.89 -4.07
C PRO A 463 -10.80 31.39 -4.00
N PHE A 464 -10.99 30.06 -4.13
CA PHE A 464 -12.32 29.45 -4.25
C PHE A 464 -13.16 29.51 -2.94
N PHE A 465 -12.52 29.70 -1.75
CA PHE A 465 -13.18 29.60 -0.45
C PHE A 465 -13.02 30.79 0.50
N THR A 466 -12.48 31.90 0.07
CA THR A 466 -12.40 33.08 0.95
C THR A 466 -13.04 34.31 0.31
N LYS A 467 -13.83 35.04 1.10
CA LYS A 467 -14.42 36.34 0.71
C LYS A 467 -13.36 37.46 0.52
N THR A 468 -12.07 37.14 0.69
CA THR A 468 -10.99 38.12 0.54
C THR A 468 -10.40 38.04 -0.87
N ASN A 469 -10.57 39.09 -1.63
CA ASN A 469 -9.88 39.26 -2.93
C ASN A 469 -8.40 39.55 -2.67
N PHE A 470 -7.52 38.58 -2.94
CA PHE A 470 -6.10 38.83 -3.02
C PHE A 470 -5.72 39.15 -4.47
N GLY A 471 -5.03 40.24 -4.67
CA GLY A 471 -4.42 40.57 -5.97
C GLY A 471 -5.36 41.14 -7.01
N SER A 472 -6.20 42.12 -6.64
CA SER A 472 -7.03 42.85 -7.62
C SER A 472 -6.28 44.03 -8.31
N ASP A 473 -5.07 44.33 -7.93
CA ASP A 473 -4.34 45.44 -8.49
C ASP A 473 -3.63 45.09 -9.79
N PRO A 474 -3.75 45.93 -10.83
CA PRO A 474 -3.01 45.75 -12.07
C PRO A 474 -1.51 45.96 -11.83
N ILE A 475 -0.72 45.02 -12.27
CA ILE A 475 0.74 45.20 -12.35
C ILE A 475 0.98 46.16 -13.52
N LYS A 476 1.46 47.35 -13.19
CA LYS A 476 1.87 48.36 -14.16
C LYS A 476 3.21 48.00 -14.79
#